data_1ded0d9f3857816a4fac202842963034
#
_entry.id   1ded0d9f3857816a4fac202842963034
#
_cell.length_a   1.000
_cell.length_b   1.000
_cell.length_c   1.000
_cell.angle_alpha   90.00
_cell.angle_beta   90.00
_cell.angle_gamma   90.00
#
_symmetry.space_group_name_H-M   'P 1'
#
loop_
_entity.id
_entity.type
_entity.pdbx_description
1 polymer ?
#
loop_
_entity_poly.entity_id
_entity_poly.type
_entity_poly.pdbx_seq_one_letter_code
_entity_poly.pdbx_strand_id
1 'polypeptide(L)'
;MGETIKCTFNLFEEGRQYTGHHRNYILESAIKACYAPETREGIRLREKLGYLGHGRREIARKLQLAEVEPVKLPDGSTIIVENIPSNITTFFEVNKDGIVEHHQEILETGPGKVVSGLNASKVGGFSWACGGQDGGAMGATRIVDFHGFDYVMNPGFAKN
;
A
#
# COMPACT_ATOMS: atom_id res chain seq x y z
N MET A 1 14.82 15.86 -6.23
CA MET A 1 13.91 15.41 -5.16
C MET A 1 12.51 15.21 -5.75
N GLY A 2 11.88 14.10 -5.41
CA GLY A 2 10.51 13.83 -5.83
C GLY A 2 9.50 14.65 -5.02
N GLU A 3 8.31 14.82 -5.56
CA GLU A 3 7.22 15.44 -4.83
C GLU A 3 6.76 14.54 -3.68
N THR A 4 6.21 15.14 -2.63
CA THR A 4 5.62 14.41 -1.51
C THR A 4 4.11 14.61 -1.55
N ILE A 5 3.37 13.52 -1.53
CA ILE A 5 1.92 13.51 -1.47
C ILE A 5 1.51 13.12 -0.05
N LYS A 6 0.73 13.99 0.60
CA LYS A 6 0.23 13.75 1.96
C LYS A 6 -1.21 13.28 1.88
N CYS A 7 -1.50 12.17 2.53
CA CYS A 7 -2.80 11.51 2.47
C CYS A 7 -3.35 11.27 3.86
N THR A 8 -4.67 11.34 3.98
CA THR A 8 -5.38 11.03 5.21
C THR A 8 -6.64 10.24 4.88
N PHE A 9 -6.90 9.19 5.61
CA PHE A 9 -8.15 8.45 5.47
C PHE A 9 -8.61 7.92 6.84
N ASN A 10 -9.90 7.60 6.92
CA ASN A 10 -10.50 7.06 8.14
C ASN A 10 -10.79 5.57 7.93
N LEU A 11 -10.26 4.71 8.79
CA LEU A 11 -10.47 3.26 8.71
C LEU A 11 -11.95 2.87 8.80
N PHE A 12 -12.80 3.72 9.36
CA PHE A 12 -14.23 3.47 9.53
C PHE A 12 -15.09 4.12 8.44
N GLU A 13 -14.49 4.86 7.52
CA GLU A 13 -15.18 5.56 6.44
C GLU A 13 -14.43 5.38 5.12
N GLU A 14 -14.91 4.51 4.28
CA GLU A 14 -14.25 4.24 3.00
C GLU A 14 -14.54 5.31 1.94
N GLY A 15 -15.59 6.10 2.12
CA GLY A 15 -16.02 7.08 1.14
C GLY A 15 -16.68 6.47 -0.10
N ARG A 16 -17.01 5.19 -0.02
CA ARG A 16 -17.68 4.43 -1.09
C ARG A 16 -18.94 3.81 -0.56
N GLN A 17 -20.01 3.87 -1.33
CA GLN A 17 -21.30 3.27 -0.98
C GLN A 17 -21.56 1.99 -1.77
N TYR A 18 -21.18 1.98 -3.04
CA TYR A 18 -21.56 0.90 -3.95
C TYR A 18 -20.38 0.13 -4.56
N THR A 19 -19.19 0.67 -4.47
CA THR A 19 -18.01 0.09 -5.14
C THR A 19 -16.91 -0.24 -4.14
N GLY A 20 -16.00 -1.12 -4.54
CA GLY A 20 -14.86 -1.52 -3.72
C GLY A 20 -15.18 -2.68 -2.79
N HIS A 21 -14.17 -3.11 -2.08
CA HIS A 21 -14.28 -4.17 -1.08
C HIS A 21 -14.34 -3.54 0.32
N HIS A 22 -15.47 -3.71 0.98
CA HIS A 22 -15.63 -3.22 2.35
C HIS A 22 -14.92 -4.16 3.31
N ARG A 23 -14.00 -3.62 4.08
CA ARG A 23 -13.28 -4.36 5.11
C ARG A 23 -13.50 -3.71 6.46
N ASN A 24 -13.65 -4.54 7.47
CA ASN A 24 -13.75 -4.11 8.85
C ASN A 24 -12.42 -4.40 9.53
N TYR A 25 -11.60 -3.37 9.71
CA TYR A 25 -10.27 -3.53 10.32
C TYR A 25 -10.34 -3.46 11.84
N ILE A 26 -9.49 -4.26 12.48
CA ILE A 26 -9.28 -4.16 13.93
C ILE A 26 -8.31 -3.01 14.17
N LEU A 27 -8.80 -1.91 14.72
CA LEU A 27 -8.02 -0.69 14.91
C LEU A 27 -6.74 -0.93 15.71
N GLU A 28 -6.82 -1.68 16.81
CA GLU A 28 -5.66 -2.01 17.64
C GLU A 28 -4.55 -2.67 16.83
N SER A 29 -4.91 -3.57 15.91
CA SER A 29 -3.92 -4.25 15.07
C SER A 29 -3.25 -3.30 14.09
N ALA A 30 -4.00 -2.34 13.55
CA ALA A 30 -3.44 -1.32 12.66
C ALA A 30 -2.46 -0.40 13.41
N ILE A 31 -2.81 0.00 14.62
CA ILE A 31 -1.93 0.81 15.48
C ILE A 31 -0.66 0.02 15.80
N LYS A 32 -0.81 -1.23 16.21
CA LYS A 32 0.33 -2.09 16.54
C LYS A 32 1.28 -2.27 15.35
N ALA A 33 0.75 -2.52 14.17
CA ALA A 33 1.55 -2.67 12.96
C ALA A 33 2.26 -1.36 12.58
N CYS A 34 1.55 -0.24 12.70
CA CYS A 34 2.10 1.08 12.40
C CYS A 34 3.30 1.42 13.28
N TYR A 35 3.22 1.12 14.56
CA TYR A 35 4.26 1.47 15.53
C TYR A 35 5.21 0.32 15.87
N ALA A 36 5.11 -0.80 15.16
CA ALA A 36 6.05 -1.91 15.31
C ALA A 36 7.48 -1.44 15.01
N PRO A 37 8.49 -1.92 15.76
CA PRO A 37 9.88 -1.53 15.51
C PRO A 37 10.33 -1.73 14.07
N GLU A 38 9.92 -2.81 13.43
CA GLU A 38 10.26 -3.12 12.04
C GLU A 38 9.68 -2.08 11.07
N THR A 39 8.47 -1.61 11.34
CA THR A 39 7.82 -0.58 10.53
C THR A 39 8.56 0.75 10.67
N ARG A 40 8.87 1.14 11.90
CA ARG A 40 9.58 2.40 12.17
C ARG A 40 10.99 2.40 11.58
N GLU A 41 11.69 1.30 11.72
CA GLU A 41 13.02 1.14 11.12
C GLU A 41 12.96 1.19 9.60
N GLY A 42 12.02 0.48 8.99
CA GLY A 42 11.86 0.46 7.54
C GLY A 42 11.54 1.84 6.97
N ILE A 43 10.70 2.62 7.65
CA ILE A 43 10.42 4.00 7.22
C ILE A 43 11.67 4.87 7.35
N ARG A 44 12.36 4.80 8.47
CA ARG A 44 13.58 5.57 8.72
C ARG A 44 14.67 5.27 7.70
N LEU A 45 14.82 4.00 7.34
CA LEU A 45 15.83 3.55 6.37
C LEU A 45 15.39 3.70 4.92
N ARG A 46 14.17 4.21 4.67
CA ARG A 46 13.61 4.42 3.33
C ARG A 46 13.46 3.10 2.56
N GLU A 47 12.95 2.09 3.23
CA GLU A 47 12.78 0.73 2.68
C GLU A 47 11.31 0.31 2.52
N LYS A 48 10.36 1.16 2.90
CA LYS A 48 8.93 0.87 2.70
C LYS A 48 8.48 1.39 1.35
N LEU A 49 8.77 0.59 0.33
CA LEU A 49 8.57 0.94 -1.07
C LEU A 49 7.14 0.66 -1.52
N GLY A 50 6.66 1.47 -2.46
CA GLY A 50 5.38 1.27 -3.11
C GLY A 50 5.54 1.13 -4.62
N TYR A 51 4.53 0.54 -5.25
CA TYR A 51 4.56 0.20 -6.66
C TYR A 51 3.29 0.71 -7.35
N LEU A 52 3.33 0.77 -8.67
CA LEU A 52 2.16 1.10 -9.47
C LEU A 52 1.27 -0.16 -9.54
N GLY A 53 0.23 -0.16 -8.69
CA GLY A 53 -0.68 -1.27 -8.51
C GLY A 53 -0.18 -2.32 -7.52
N HIS A 54 -1.09 -3.14 -7.00
CA HIS A 54 -0.76 -4.28 -6.15
C HIS A 54 -0.33 -5.52 -6.95
N GLY A 55 -0.46 -5.47 -8.27
CA GLY A 55 -0.25 -6.62 -9.14
C GLY A 55 1.11 -7.29 -9.01
N ARG A 56 2.17 -6.49 -8.81
CA ARG A 56 3.51 -7.05 -8.65
C ARG A 56 3.64 -7.92 -7.40
N ARG A 57 2.99 -7.52 -6.32
CA ARG A 57 2.97 -8.33 -5.09
C ARG A 57 2.13 -9.58 -5.26
N GLU A 58 1.02 -9.47 -5.97
CA GLU A 58 0.12 -10.59 -6.25
C GLU A 58 0.80 -11.67 -7.10
N ILE A 59 1.45 -11.29 -8.19
CA ILE A 59 2.13 -12.27 -9.07
C ILE A 59 3.34 -12.91 -8.40
N ALA A 60 4.04 -12.16 -7.54
CA ALA A 60 5.16 -12.69 -6.76
C ALA A 60 4.71 -13.50 -5.55
N ARG A 61 3.42 -13.40 -5.17
CA ARG A 61 2.83 -14.05 -3.99
C ARG A 61 3.55 -13.71 -2.70
N LYS A 62 4.00 -12.45 -2.58
CA LYS A 62 4.63 -11.94 -1.37
C LYS A 62 4.49 -10.42 -1.32
N LEU A 63 4.52 -9.88 -0.11
CA LEU A 63 4.35 -8.45 0.12
C LEU A 63 5.66 -7.68 0.02
N GLN A 64 6.76 -8.25 0.47
CA GLN A 64 8.07 -7.64 0.33
C GLN A 64 8.76 -8.18 -0.92
N LEU A 65 8.93 -7.30 -1.91
CA LEU A 65 9.47 -7.68 -3.21
C LEU A 65 10.98 -7.50 -3.27
N ALA A 66 11.64 -8.42 -3.98
CA ALA A 66 13.02 -8.21 -4.41
C ALA A 66 13.03 -7.34 -5.67
N GLU A 67 14.20 -6.83 -6.01
CA GLU A 67 14.41 -6.01 -7.22
C GLU A 67 14.03 -6.77 -8.48
N VAL A 68 14.27 -8.09 -8.46
CA VAL A 68 13.96 -9.00 -9.55
C VAL A 68 13.31 -10.25 -8.97
N GLU A 69 12.21 -10.68 -9.58
CA GLU A 69 11.47 -11.86 -9.15
C GLU A 69 11.28 -12.84 -10.31
N PRO A 70 11.61 -14.13 -10.14
CA PRO A 70 11.16 -15.15 -11.08
C PRO A 70 9.67 -15.43 -10.84
N VAL A 71 8.86 -15.35 -11.88
CA VAL A 71 7.42 -15.60 -11.82
C VAL A 71 7.07 -16.77 -12.72
N LYS A 72 6.45 -17.80 -12.14
CA LYS A 72 6.02 -18.98 -12.87
C LYS A 72 4.63 -18.74 -13.47
N LEU A 73 4.53 -18.92 -14.79
CA LEU A 73 3.28 -18.77 -15.52
C LEU A 73 2.44 -20.05 -15.49
N PRO A 74 1.13 -19.97 -15.78
CA PRO A 74 0.26 -21.15 -15.80
C PRO A 74 0.71 -22.27 -16.74
N ASP A 75 1.41 -21.94 -17.83
CA ASP A 75 1.93 -22.91 -18.79
C ASP A 75 3.21 -23.63 -18.31
N GLY A 76 3.70 -23.29 -17.10
CA GLY A 76 4.91 -23.85 -16.54
C GLY A 76 6.19 -23.09 -16.86
N SER A 77 6.14 -22.10 -17.75
CA SER A 77 7.29 -21.26 -18.04
C SER A 77 7.56 -20.27 -16.91
N THR A 78 8.77 -19.74 -16.87
CA THR A 78 9.18 -18.74 -15.88
C THR A 78 9.61 -17.48 -16.60
N ILE A 79 9.10 -16.33 -16.16
CA ILE A 79 9.54 -15.01 -16.60
C ILE A 79 10.25 -14.31 -15.46
N ILE A 80 11.13 -13.38 -15.81
CA ILE A 80 11.80 -12.51 -14.83
C ILE A 80 11.10 -11.16 -14.84
N VAL A 81 10.66 -10.74 -13.67
CA VAL A 81 9.93 -9.47 -13.48
C VAL A 81 10.82 -8.52 -12.67
N GLU A 82 11.03 -7.33 -13.21
CA GLU A 82 11.73 -6.26 -12.48
C GLU A 82 10.71 -5.44 -11.68
N ASN A 83 11.03 -5.17 -10.42
CA ASN A 83 10.18 -4.42 -9.52
C ASN A 83 10.76 -3.04 -9.28
N ILE A 84 10.34 -2.07 -10.09
CA ILE A 84 10.79 -0.69 -9.97
C ILE A 84 9.77 0.08 -9.14
N PRO A 85 10.14 0.60 -7.96
CA PRO A 85 9.19 1.31 -7.10
C PRO A 85 8.79 2.66 -7.70
N SER A 86 7.55 3.06 -7.42
CA SER A 86 7.02 4.36 -7.82
C SER A 86 7.10 5.40 -6.70
N ASN A 87 7.09 4.94 -5.46
CA ASN A 87 7.01 5.83 -4.29
C ASN A 87 7.59 5.14 -3.06
N ILE A 88 7.78 5.93 -2.03
CA ILE A 88 8.30 5.45 -0.76
C ILE A 88 7.54 6.14 0.38
N THR A 89 7.20 5.37 1.42
CA THR A 89 6.54 5.89 2.61
C THR A 89 7.57 6.64 3.47
N THR A 90 7.33 7.91 3.72
CA THR A 90 8.19 8.76 4.56
C THR A 90 7.55 9.08 5.89
N PHE A 91 6.24 8.91 6.02
CA PHE A 91 5.49 9.19 7.24
C PHE A 91 4.29 8.24 7.30
N PHE A 92 3.99 7.71 8.48
CA PHE A 92 2.85 6.82 8.67
C PHE A 92 2.42 6.84 10.13
N GLU A 93 1.19 7.27 10.38
CA GLU A 93 0.60 7.29 11.71
C GLU A 93 -0.86 6.83 11.67
N VAL A 94 -1.27 6.13 12.72
CA VAL A 94 -2.66 5.73 12.94
C VAL A 94 -3.02 6.19 14.35
N ASN A 95 -4.07 6.99 14.47
CA ASN A 95 -4.50 7.48 15.78
C ASN A 95 -5.62 6.61 16.36
N LYS A 96 -5.98 6.88 17.62
CA LYS A 96 -7.00 6.13 18.36
C LYS A 96 -8.41 6.26 17.78
N ASP A 97 -8.64 7.25 16.92
CA ASP A 97 -9.93 7.48 16.26
C ASP A 97 -10.01 6.78 14.90
N GLY A 98 -8.97 6.06 14.51
CA GLY A 98 -8.92 5.35 13.23
C GLY A 98 -8.50 6.23 12.06
N ILE A 99 -7.98 7.43 12.33
CA ILE A 99 -7.44 8.29 11.27
C ILE A 99 -6.02 7.86 10.95
N VAL A 100 -5.80 7.57 9.67
CA VAL A 100 -4.48 7.23 9.14
C VAL A 100 -3.96 8.43 8.37
N GLU A 101 -2.75 8.86 8.72
CA GLU A 101 -2.02 9.84 7.92
C GLU A 101 -0.76 9.19 7.38
N HIS A 102 -0.50 9.36 6.09
CA HIS A 102 0.75 8.90 5.50
C HIS A 102 1.24 9.86 4.45
N HIS A 103 2.55 9.90 4.27
CA HIS A 103 3.18 10.70 3.23
C HIS A 103 3.95 9.78 2.32
N GLN A 104 3.82 10.02 1.01
CA GLN A 104 4.51 9.26 -0.01
C GLN A 104 5.39 10.19 -0.81
N GLU A 105 6.68 9.94 -0.82
CA GLU A 105 7.59 10.63 -1.73
C GLU A 105 7.57 9.89 -3.06
N ILE A 106 7.30 10.61 -4.14
CA ILE A 106 7.28 10.03 -5.48
C ILE A 106 8.70 9.96 -6.00
N LEU A 107 9.11 8.77 -6.41
CA LEU A 107 10.47 8.52 -6.89
C LEU A 107 10.64 8.96 -8.34
N GLU A 108 11.86 9.32 -8.69
CA GLU A 108 12.20 9.71 -10.06
C GLU A 108 12.46 8.47 -10.93
N THR A 109 11.46 7.60 -11.00
CA THR A 109 11.47 6.37 -11.78
C THR A 109 10.38 6.47 -12.85
N GLY A 110 10.38 5.57 -13.82
CA GLY A 110 9.29 5.48 -14.79
C GLY A 110 7.93 5.36 -14.12
N PRO A 111 7.71 4.36 -13.23
CA PRO A 111 6.47 4.24 -12.49
C PRO A 111 6.14 5.46 -11.62
N GLY A 112 7.15 6.10 -11.03
CA GLY A 112 6.96 7.32 -10.24
C GLY A 112 6.39 8.45 -11.08
N LYS A 113 6.87 8.63 -12.29
CA LYS A 113 6.35 9.64 -13.22
C LYS A 113 4.89 9.36 -13.60
N VAL A 114 4.53 8.10 -13.75
CA VAL A 114 3.15 7.69 -14.03
C VAL A 114 2.25 8.04 -12.84
N VAL A 115 2.66 7.72 -11.62
CA VAL A 115 1.93 8.06 -10.41
C VAL A 115 1.74 9.57 -10.30
N SER A 116 2.78 10.36 -10.54
CA SER A 116 2.71 11.81 -10.50
C SER A 116 1.66 12.34 -11.47
N GLY A 117 1.65 11.83 -12.70
CA GLY A 117 0.67 12.22 -13.72
C GLY A 117 -0.75 11.81 -13.36
N LEU A 118 -0.94 10.60 -12.86
CA LEU A 118 -2.26 10.11 -12.43
C LEU A 118 -2.79 10.94 -11.25
N ASN A 119 -1.94 11.22 -10.28
CA ASN A 119 -2.32 12.01 -9.11
C ASN A 119 -2.71 13.44 -9.53
N ALA A 120 -1.95 14.05 -10.42
CA ALA A 120 -2.26 15.39 -10.95
C ALA A 120 -3.60 15.40 -11.69
N SER A 121 -3.96 14.30 -12.35
CA SER A 121 -5.21 14.12 -13.08
C SER A 121 -6.37 13.64 -12.19
N LYS A 122 -6.13 13.48 -10.88
CA LYS A 122 -7.12 13.01 -9.90
C LYS A 122 -7.66 11.61 -10.23
N VAL A 123 -6.80 10.72 -10.70
CA VAL A 123 -7.11 9.33 -10.99
C VAL A 123 -6.36 8.45 -9.99
N GLY A 124 -7.07 7.53 -9.32
CA GLY A 124 -6.47 6.59 -8.40
C GLY A 124 -6.16 7.17 -7.03
N GLY A 125 -5.39 6.43 -6.26
CA GLY A 125 -4.94 6.80 -4.93
C GLY A 125 -4.07 5.71 -4.33
N PHE A 126 -3.59 5.95 -3.11
CA PHE A 126 -2.74 5.00 -2.42
C PHE A 126 -3.56 3.97 -1.66
N SER A 127 -3.07 2.76 -1.63
CA SER A 127 -3.64 1.65 -0.88
C SER A 127 -2.52 0.90 -0.17
N TRP A 128 -2.67 0.66 1.12
CA TRP A 128 -1.61 0.00 1.88
C TRP A 128 -1.43 -1.46 1.50
N ALA A 129 -0.20 -1.92 1.62
CA ALA A 129 0.18 -3.32 1.44
C ALA A 129 0.53 -3.88 2.82
N CYS A 130 -0.43 -4.54 3.41
CA CYS A 130 -0.31 -5.11 4.75
C CYS A 130 -0.54 -6.60 4.70
N GLY A 131 0.25 -7.34 5.48
CA GLY A 131 -0.08 -8.70 5.81
C GLY A 131 -1.25 -8.70 6.78
N GLY A 132 -2.16 -9.65 6.65
CA GLY A 132 -3.33 -9.67 7.50
C GLY A 132 -3.98 -11.02 7.60
N GLN A 133 -4.83 -11.13 8.62
CA GLN A 133 -5.72 -12.27 8.83
C GLN A 133 -7.14 -11.77 8.61
N ASP A 134 -7.73 -12.17 7.49
CA ASP A 134 -9.11 -11.82 7.15
C ASP A 134 -10.06 -12.64 8.02
N GLY A 135 -10.96 -11.96 8.71
CA GLY A 135 -11.97 -12.59 9.55
C GLY A 135 -13.17 -13.13 8.77
N GLY A 136 -13.14 -13.07 7.45
CA GLY A 136 -14.26 -13.48 6.60
C GLY A 136 -15.32 -12.41 6.45
N ALA A 137 -16.45 -12.75 5.83
CA ALA A 137 -17.51 -11.80 5.49
C ALA A 137 -18.15 -11.12 6.72
N MET A 138 -18.18 -11.80 7.85
CA MET A 138 -18.79 -11.30 9.11
C MET A 138 -17.75 -10.95 10.17
N GLY A 139 -16.46 -11.17 9.89
CA GLY A 139 -15.39 -10.94 10.83
C GLY A 139 -14.61 -9.67 10.56
N ALA A 140 -13.68 -9.37 11.46
CA ALA A 140 -12.79 -8.22 11.33
C ALA A 140 -11.43 -8.66 10.84
N THR A 141 -10.80 -7.82 10.02
CA THR A 141 -9.46 -8.06 9.48
C THR A 141 -8.40 -7.55 10.47
N ARG A 142 -7.51 -8.45 10.86
CA ARG A 142 -6.37 -8.12 11.71
C ARG A 142 -5.15 -7.84 10.85
N ILE A 143 -4.56 -6.67 11.04
CA ILE A 143 -3.31 -6.31 10.36
C ILE A 143 -2.14 -6.90 11.15
N VAL A 144 -1.24 -7.60 10.47
CA VAL A 144 -0.10 -8.28 11.09
C VAL A 144 1.19 -7.47 10.88
N ASP A 145 1.40 -6.97 9.66
CA ASP A 145 2.59 -6.21 9.31
C ASP A 145 2.29 -5.18 8.22
N PHE A 146 3.23 -4.27 8.00
CA PHE A 146 3.12 -3.20 7.01
C PHE A 146 4.30 -3.24 6.05
N HIS A 147 4.01 -3.17 4.75
CA HIS A 147 5.03 -3.26 3.70
C HIS A 147 5.14 -2.04 2.79
N GLY A 148 4.24 -1.09 2.91
CA GLY A 148 4.25 0.14 2.10
C GLY A 148 2.87 0.48 1.57
N PHE A 149 2.81 1.46 0.67
CA PHE A 149 1.60 1.89 -0.02
C PHE A 149 1.82 1.82 -1.52
N ASP A 150 0.92 1.14 -2.22
CA ASP A 150 0.93 1.10 -3.68
C ASP A 150 -0.08 2.10 -4.24
N TYR A 151 0.17 2.62 -5.43
CA TYR A 151 -0.77 3.50 -6.12
C TYR A 151 -1.69 2.65 -6.99
N VAL A 152 -3.00 2.73 -6.76
CA VAL A 152 -3.98 1.89 -7.42
C VAL A 152 -5.08 2.74 -8.07
N MET A 153 -5.75 2.19 -9.09
CA MET A 153 -6.82 2.93 -9.79
C MET A 153 -8.09 3.05 -8.96
N ASN A 154 -8.39 2.04 -8.15
CA ASN A 154 -9.58 2.01 -7.30
C ASN A 154 -9.19 1.75 -5.85
N PRO A 155 -8.66 2.77 -5.13
CA PRO A 155 -8.26 2.57 -3.74
C PRO A 155 -9.47 2.21 -2.88
N GLY A 156 -9.22 1.36 -1.86
CA GLY A 156 -10.27 0.94 -0.93
C GLY A 156 -10.90 2.13 -0.19
N PHE A 157 -10.08 3.11 0.12
CA PHE A 157 -10.53 4.36 0.73
C PHE A 157 -10.52 5.46 -0.34
N ALA A 158 -11.68 6.01 -0.65
CA ALA A 158 -11.82 6.97 -1.74
C ALA A 158 -11.07 8.29 -1.50
N LYS A 159 -10.88 8.65 -0.23
CA LYS A 159 -10.11 9.84 0.17
C LYS A 159 -8.73 9.40 0.65
N ASN A 160 -7.83 9.24 -0.29
CA ASN A 160 -6.50 8.77 0.08
C ASN A 160 -5.45 9.25 -0.94
#